data_0ea2785ff78eb14c301c2fbf1678c34d
#
_entry.id   0ea2785ff78eb14c301c2fbf1678c34d
#
_cell.length_a   1.000
_cell.length_b   1.000
_cell.length_c   1.000
_cell.angle_alpha   90.00
_cell.angle_beta   90.00
_cell.angle_gamma   90.00
#
_symmetry.space_group_name_H-M   'P 1'
#
loop_
_entity.id
_entity.type
_entity.pdbx_description
1 polymer ?
#
loop_
_entity_poly.entity_id
_entity_poly.type
_entity_poly.pdbx_seq_one_letter_code
_entity_poly.pdbx_strand_id
1 'polypeptide(L)'
;NVCRYKVKKVEEKLLPPANQPVDSIQANLLQQETDSMDSKQKQWISSCSSITYPLKSIKVTSPYGYRRDPFTGKLSWHNGLDLRAKNEPTYAMMDGIVEKVGYDNRSGYYVILKHGNYRVSYCHLSSIVVGRGENVYSGTIVGVTGSSGRSTGEHLHLTCKKDGKSINPAILF
;
A
#
# COMPACT_ATOMS: atom_id res chain seq x y z
N ASN A 1 6.63 -6.00 -6.56
CA ASN A 1 7.08 -6.95 -7.59
C ASN A 1 7.72 -8.22 -7.01
N VAL A 2 8.58 -8.14 -6.01
CA VAL A 2 9.24 -9.31 -5.42
C VAL A 2 8.23 -10.19 -4.66
N CYS A 3 7.29 -9.58 -3.95
CA CYS A 3 6.25 -10.32 -3.21
C CYS A 3 5.24 -10.96 -4.17
N ARG A 4 4.78 -10.25 -5.22
CA ARG A 4 3.90 -10.81 -6.27
C ARG A 4 4.56 -11.94 -7.06
N TYR A 5 5.85 -11.81 -7.37
CA TYR A 5 6.57 -12.85 -8.13
C TYR A 5 6.73 -14.14 -7.32
N LYS A 6 7.01 -14.02 -6.00
CA LYS A 6 7.14 -15.20 -5.13
C LYS A 6 5.79 -15.85 -4.81
N VAL A 7 4.72 -15.07 -4.63
CA VAL A 7 3.37 -15.60 -4.45
C VAL A 7 2.91 -16.34 -5.71
N LYS A 8 3.06 -15.76 -6.93
CA LYS A 8 2.76 -16.46 -8.17
C LYS A 8 3.57 -17.76 -8.33
N LYS A 9 4.84 -17.78 -7.92
CA LYS A 9 5.68 -18.97 -8.03
C LYS A 9 5.29 -20.07 -7.03
N VAL A 10 4.73 -19.71 -5.89
CA VAL A 10 4.15 -20.63 -4.89
C VAL A 10 2.79 -21.12 -5.40
N GLU A 11 1.95 -20.23 -5.93
CA GLU A 11 0.65 -20.60 -6.52
C GLU A 11 0.80 -21.49 -7.76
N GLU A 12 1.77 -21.23 -8.66
CA GLU A 12 2.07 -22.10 -9.81
C GLU A 12 2.56 -23.49 -9.41
N LYS A 13 3.17 -23.63 -8.22
CA LYS A 13 3.63 -24.93 -7.70
C LYS A 13 2.55 -25.70 -6.95
N LEU A 14 1.51 -25.00 -6.46
CA LEU A 14 0.46 -25.53 -5.60
C LEU A 14 -0.89 -25.74 -6.31
N LEU A 15 -1.06 -25.18 -7.52
CA LEU A 15 -2.30 -25.37 -8.28
C LEU A 15 -2.16 -26.60 -9.19
N PRO A 16 -3.09 -27.57 -9.05
CA PRO A 16 -3.20 -28.67 -10.02
C PRO A 16 -3.58 -28.12 -11.40
N PRO A 17 -3.24 -28.80 -12.50
CA PRO A 17 -3.65 -28.40 -13.83
C PRO A 17 -5.18 -28.31 -13.92
N ALA A 18 -5.68 -27.30 -14.62
CA ALA A 18 -7.04 -26.73 -14.57
C ALA A 18 -8.22 -27.68 -14.90
N ASN A 19 -8.06 -28.99 -14.96
CA ASN A 19 -9.09 -29.94 -15.39
C ASN A 19 -9.15 -31.27 -14.62
N GLN A 20 -8.70 -31.32 -13.36
CA GLN A 20 -8.92 -32.52 -12.54
C GLN A 20 -9.68 -32.19 -11.23
N PRO A 21 -10.65 -33.02 -10.82
CA PRO A 21 -11.28 -32.87 -9.51
C PRO A 21 -10.22 -33.08 -8.42
N VAL A 22 -10.19 -32.17 -7.43
CA VAL A 22 -9.25 -32.23 -6.31
C VAL A 22 -9.65 -33.39 -5.41
N ASP A 23 -9.00 -34.52 -5.54
CA ASP A 23 -9.19 -35.68 -4.66
C ASP A 23 -8.79 -35.32 -3.21
N SER A 24 -9.48 -35.91 -2.25
CA SER A 24 -9.23 -35.74 -0.81
C SER A 24 -7.77 -36.04 -0.41
N ILE A 25 -7.08 -36.90 -1.18
CA ILE A 25 -5.64 -37.21 -1.02
C ILE A 25 -4.77 -35.99 -1.36
N GLN A 26 -5.12 -35.24 -2.41
CA GLN A 26 -4.38 -34.06 -2.85
C GLN A 26 -4.61 -32.87 -1.90
N ALA A 27 -5.81 -32.73 -1.34
CA ALA A 27 -6.11 -31.76 -0.30
C ALA A 27 -5.32 -32.08 1.00
N ASN A 28 -5.20 -33.35 1.38
CA ASN A 28 -4.39 -33.77 2.52
C ASN A 28 -2.89 -33.55 2.32
N LEU A 29 -2.35 -33.76 1.13
CA LEU A 29 -0.96 -33.48 0.80
C LEU A 29 -0.65 -31.98 0.85
N LEU A 30 -1.53 -31.14 0.31
CA LEU A 30 -1.43 -29.68 0.41
C LEU A 30 -1.49 -29.20 1.87
N GLN A 31 -2.33 -29.81 2.68
CA GLN A 31 -2.42 -29.50 4.10
C GLN A 31 -1.14 -29.91 4.86
N GLN A 32 -0.56 -31.09 4.54
CA GLN A 32 0.70 -31.53 5.13
C GLN A 32 1.90 -30.65 4.72
N GLU A 33 1.93 -30.17 3.46
CA GLU A 33 2.96 -29.24 3.01
C GLU A 33 2.85 -27.88 3.72
N THR A 34 1.63 -27.35 3.93
CA THR A 34 1.42 -26.12 4.70
C THR A 34 1.74 -26.30 6.19
N ASP A 35 1.52 -27.49 6.75
CA ASP A 35 1.83 -27.80 8.15
C ASP A 35 3.33 -27.99 8.39
N SER A 36 4.08 -28.43 7.38
CA SER A 36 5.54 -28.57 7.43
C SER A 36 6.30 -27.27 7.21
N MET A 37 5.62 -26.20 6.81
CA MET A 37 6.27 -24.90 6.61
C MET A 37 6.76 -24.29 7.94
N ASP A 38 8.01 -23.82 7.92
CA ASP A 38 8.60 -23.06 9.04
C ASP A 38 7.68 -21.90 9.47
N SER A 39 7.61 -21.66 10.78
CA SER A 39 6.83 -20.57 11.37
C SER A 39 7.14 -19.20 10.74
N LYS A 40 8.38 -18.98 10.31
CA LYS A 40 8.79 -17.79 9.54
C LYS A 40 8.17 -17.73 8.14
N GLN A 41 8.01 -18.87 7.47
CA GLN A 41 7.35 -18.95 6.16
C GLN A 41 5.84 -18.75 6.28
N LYS A 42 5.21 -19.36 7.31
CA LYS A 42 3.78 -19.13 7.61
C LYS A 42 3.51 -17.67 7.95
N GLN A 43 4.36 -17.07 8.79
CA GLN A 43 4.29 -15.65 9.15
C GLN A 43 4.54 -14.75 7.94
N TRP A 44 5.41 -15.15 7.02
CA TRP A 44 5.71 -14.40 5.80
C TRP A 44 4.55 -14.47 4.79
N ILE A 45 3.93 -15.63 4.59
CA ILE A 45 2.73 -15.80 3.74
C ILE A 45 1.54 -15.04 4.34
N SER A 46 1.35 -15.12 5.65
CA SER A 46 0.34 -14.34 6.38
C SER A 46 0.59 -12.82 6.32
N SER A 47 1.85 -12.39 6.24
CA SER A 47 2.20 -10.97 6.09
C SER A 47 2.22 -10.48 4.64
N CYS A 48 2.16 -11.38 3.67
CA CYS A 48 1.95 -11.10 2.25
C CYS A 48 0.45 -11.02 1.90
N SER A 49 -0.37 -10.49 2.80
CA SER A 49 -1.74 -10.05 2.51
C SER A 49 -1.72 -9.21 1.22
N SER A 50 -2.67 -9.41 0.36
CA SER A 50 -2.75 -8.80 -0.97
C SER A 50 -2.42 -7.31 -0.93
N ILE A 51 -1.42 -6.87 -1.68
CA ILE A 51 -1.15 -5.44 -1.84
C ILE A 51 -2.18 -4.88 -2.83
N THR A 52 -2.98 -3.93 -2.36
CA THR A 52 -3.95 -3.19 -3.18
C THR A 52 -3.36 -1.85 -3.61
N TYR A 53 -3.70 -1.39 -4.79
CA TYR A 53 -3.36 -0.04 -5.22
C TYR A 53 -4.11 1.00 -4.37
N PRO A 54 -3.46 2.16 -4.05
CA PRO A 54 -4.09 3.22 -3.25
C PRO A 54 -5.21 3.95 -3.99
N LEU A 55 -5.30 3.81 -5.31
CA LEU A 55 -6.34 4.36 -6.19
C LEU A 55 -6.76 3.29 -7.20
N LYS A 56 -7.97 3.44 -7.77
CA LYS A 56 -8.46 2.55 -8.83
C LYS A 56 -7.56 2.56 -10.09
N SER A 57 -6.98 3.71 -10.40
CA SER A 57 -6.06 3.89 -11.54
C SER A 57 -4.81 4.60 -11.08
N ILE A 58 -3.65 4.06 -11.42
CA ILE A 58 -2.35 4.62 -11.05
C ILE A 58 -1.76 5.39 -12.22
N LYS A 59 -1.70 6.71 -12.06
CA LYS A 59 -0.98 7.60 -12.96
C LYS A 59 -0.07 8.53 -12.15
N VAL A 60 1.23 8.30 -12.23
CA VAL A 60 2.23 9.14 -11.56
C VAL A 60 2.29 10.52 -12.24
N THR A 61 2.12 11.56 -11.45
CA THR A 61 2.24 12.96 -11.89
C THR A 61 3.56 13.59 -11.44
N SER A 62 4.11 13.12 -10.32
CA SER A 62 5.42 13.56 -9.85
C SER A 62 6.14 12.42 -9.11
N PRO A 63 7.38 12.06 -9.53
CA PRO A 63 8.12 10.94 -8.94
C PRO A 63 8.75 11.30 -7.59
N TYR A 64 9.11 10.26 -6.84
CA TYR A 64 9.99 10.34 -5.68
C TYR A 64 11.41 10.70 -6.11
N GLY A 65 12.09 11.55 -5.34
CA GLY A 65 13.46 11.95 -5.59
C GLY A 65 13.62 13.43 -5.95
N TYR A 66 14.74 13.79 -6.56
CA TYR A 66 14.98 15.17 -6.96
C TYR A 66 14.08 15.60 -8.12
N ARG A 67 13.36 16.70 -7.93
CA ARG A 67 12.51 17.33 -8.95
C ARG A 67 12.47 18.85 -8.77
N ARG A 68 11.97 19.57 -9.77
CA ARG A 68 11.63 20.98 -9.59
C ARG A 68 10.40 21.11 -8.70
N ASP A 69 10.53 21.90 -7.63
CA ASP A 69 9.41 22.23 -6.73
C ASP A 69 8.37 23.05 -7.51
N PRO A 70 7.09 22.65 -7.52
CA PRO A 70 6.07 23.31 -8.34
C PRO A 70 5.73 24.72 -7.88
N PHE A 71 6.10 25.12 -6.66
CA PHE A 71 5.86 26.46 -6.12
C PHE A 71 7.03 27.41 -6.34
N THR A 72 8.26 26.90 -6.26
CA THR A 72 9.48 27.73 -6.29
C THR A 72 10.28 27.58 -7.58
N GLY A 73 10.03 26.54 -8.36
CA GLY A 73 10.79 26.17 -9.55
C GLY A 73 12.21 25.63 -9.26
N LYS A 74 12.65 25.66 -7.99
CA LYS A 74 13.99 25.22 -7.59
C LYS A 74 14.06 23.70 -7.50
N LEU A 75 15.25 23.14 -7.69
CA LEU A 75 15.52 21.72 -7.45
C LEU A 75 15.31 21.40 -5.98
N SER A 76 14.45 20.44 -5.66
CA SER A 76 14.18 20.01 -4.30
C SER A 76 13.91 18.51 -4.23
N TRP A 77 14.10 17.95 -3.04
CA TRP A 77 13.82 16.55 -2.75
C TRP A 77 12.34 16.34 -2.50
N HIS A 78 11.73 15.43 -3.26
CA HIS A 78 10.36 14.96 -3.08
C HIS A 78 10.36 13.61 -2.35
N ASN A 79 9.87 13.58 -1.11
CA ASN A 79 9.90 12.40 -0.24
C ASN A 79 8.73 11.44 -0.45
N GLY A 80 7.94 11.63 -1.49
CA GLY A 80 6.76 10.85 -1.82
C GLY A 80 6.57 10.69 -3.32
N LEU A 81 5.43 10.14 -3.67
CA LEU A 81 4.96 9.92 -5.03
C LEU A 81 3.63 10.63 -5.18
N ASP A 82 3.50 11.50 -6.18
CA ASP A 82 2.22 12.15 -6.47
C ASP A 82 1.48 11.34 -7.54
N LEU A 83 0.26 10.95 -7.22
CA LEU A 83 -0.64 10.20 -8.09
C LEU A 83 -1.80 11.09 -8.50
N ARG A 84 -2.13 11.08 -9.80
CA ARG A 84 -3.32 11.76 -10.29
C ARG A 84 -4.55 11.19 -9.60
N ALA A 85 -5.35 12.07 -9.02
CA ALA A 85 -6.60 11.73 -8.39
C ALA A 85 -7.57 12.91 -8.50
N LYS A 86 -8.86 12.66 -8.46
CA LYS A 86 -9.88 13.71 -8.52
C LYS A 86 -11.08 13.30 -7.67
N ASN A 87 -11.10 13.75 -6.40
CA ASN A 87 -12.21 13.53 -5.46
C ASN A 87 -12.68 12.06 -5.45
N GLU A 88 -11.74 11.14 -5.35
CA GLU A 88 -11.99 9.69 -5.39
C GLU A 88 -11.52 9.00 -4.11
N PRO A 89 -12.12 7.85 -3.74
CA PRO A 89 -11.67 7.07 -2.60
C PRO A 89 -10.21 6.65 -2.71
N THR A 90 -9.47 6.73 -1.60
CA THR A 90 -8.14 6.13 -1.47
C THR A 90 -8.18 4.94 -0.53
N TYR A 91 -7.39 3.92 -0.84
CA TYR A 91 -7.47 2.61 -0.23
C TYR A 91 -6.19 2.27 0.54
N ALA A 92 -6.35 1.59 1.69
CA ALA A 92 -5.23 0.99 2.40
C ALA A 92 -4.52 -0.02 1.49
N MET A 93 -3.21 0.13 1.31
CA MET A 93 -2.46 -0.74 0.41
C MET A 93 -2.22 -2.14 0.98
N MET A 94 -2.22 -2.27 2.29
CA MET A 94 -1.93 -3.52 3.02
C MET A 94 -2.76 -3.56 4.31
N ASP A 95 -2.85 -4.73 4.92
CA ASP A 95 -3.42 -4.88 6.26
C ASP A 95 -2.56 -4.15 7.29
N GLY A 96 -3.20 -3.55 8.29
CA GLY A 96 -2.48 -2.82 9.31
C GLY A 96 -3.37 -2.04 10.27
N ILE A 97 -2.79 -1.02 10.86
CA ILE A 97 -3.43 -0.17 11.87
C ILE A 97 -3.28 1.30 11.49
N VAL A 98 -4.30 2.10 11.75
CA VAL A 98 -4.24 3.55 11.63
C VAL A 98 -3.37 4.12 12.75
N GLU A 99 -2.12 4.45 12.44
CA GLU A 99 -1.16 4.99 13.42
C GLU A 99 -1.49 6.44 13.75
N LYS A 100 -1.88 7.23 12.74
CA LYS A 100 -2.19 8.66 12.91
C LYS A 100 -3.16 9.16 11.85
N VAL A 101 -4.05 10.05 12.26
CA VAL A 101 -4.87 10.90 11.40
C VAL A 101 -4.72 12.35 11.85
N GLY A 102 -4.84 13.30 10.93
CA GLY A 102 -4.73 14.70 11.30
C GLY A 102 -4.73 15.66 10.12
N TYR A 103 -4.42 16.92 10.45
CA TYR A 103 -4.22 18.00 9.51
C TYR A 103 -2.96 18.78 9.86
N ASP A 104 -2.17 19.12 8.86
CA ASP A 104 -1.13 20.16 8.95
C ASP A 104 -1.05 20.97 7.65
N ASN A 105 -0.40 22.14 7.71
CA ASN A 105 -0.34 23.07 6.58
C ASN A 105 0.43 22.52 5.37
N ARG A 106 1.29 21.51 5.54
CA ARG A 106 2.05 20.90 4.47
C ARG A 106 1.30 19.72 3.84
N SER A 107 0.87 18.78 4.68
CA SER A 107 0.26 17.51 4.24
C SER A 107 -1.25 17.63 3.98
N GLY A 108 -1.89 18.73 4.46
CA GLY A 108 -3.35 18.82 4.50
C GLY A 108 -3.94 17.79 5.45
N TYR A 109 -5.13 17.30 5.17
CA TYR A 109 -5.67 16.11 5.83
C TYR A 109 -4.86 14.90 5.43
N TYR A 110 -4.44 14.11 6.43
CA TYR A 110 -3.60 12.93 6.19
C TYR A 110 -3.97 11.75 7.09
N VAL A 111 -3.70 10.56 6.57
CA VAL A 111 -3.75 9.29 7.29
C VAL A 111 -2.38 8.63 7.20
N ILE A 112 -1.88 8.11 8.31
CA ILE A 112 -0.67 7.27 8.36
C ILE A 112 -1.08 5.89 8.80
N LEU A 113 -0.82 4.90 7.96
CA LEU A 113 -1.04 3.50 8.26
C LEU A 113 0.29 2.80 8.57
N LYS A 114 0.27 1.96 9.61
CA LYS A 114 1.37 1.08 9.98
C LYS A 114 1.06 -0.34 9.51
N HIS A 115 1.93 -0.88 8.66
CA HIS A 115 1.86 -2.22 8.08
C HIS A 115 3.14 -2.98 8.43
N GLY A 116 3.19 -3.59 9.63
CA GLY A 116 4.42 -4.19 10.16
C GLY A 116 5.54 -3.14 10.30
N ASN A 117 6.62 -3.27 9.54
CA ASN A 117 7.74 -2.32 9.50
C ASN A 117 7.61 -1.23 8.44
N TYR A 118 6.51 -1.20 7.68
CA TYR A 118 6.19 -0.12 6.75
C TYR A 118 5.24 0.90 7.39
N ARG A 119 5.44 2.17 7.05
CA ARG A 119 4.49 3.27 7.28
C ARG A 119 4.19 3.94 5.97
N VAL A 120 2.91 3.95 5.62
CA VAL A 120 2.41 4.61 4.40
C VAL A 120 1.56 5.79 4.80
N SER A 121 1.85 6.98 4.25
CA SER A 121 1.06 8.18 4.52
C SER A 121 0.32 8.59 3.26
N TYR A 122 -0.95 8.91 3.42
CA TYR A 122 -1.90 9.38 2.42
C TYR A 122 -2.21 10.84 2.73
N CYS A 123 -1.80 11.78 1.88
CA CYS A 123 -1.86 13.21 2.14
C CYS A 123 -2.73 13.95 1.10
N HIS A 124 -3.03 15.22 1.40
CA HIS A 124 -3.88 16.14 0.62
C HIS A 124 -5.32 15.68 0.48
N LEU A 125 -5.81 14.90 1.46
CA LEU A 125 -7.17 14.37 1.44
C LEU A 125 -8.20 15.50 1.59
N SER A 126 -9.40 15.31 1.05
CA SER A 126 -10.57 16.16 1.30
C SER A 126 -11.32 15.70 2.56
N SER A 127 -11.30 14.39 2.84
CA SER A 127 -11.90 13.80 4.04
C SER A 127 -11.18 12.53 4.47
N ILE A 128 -11.27 12.22 5.76
CA ILE A 128 -10.75 11.01 6.40
C ILE A 128 -11.96 10.21 6.89
N VAL A 129 -11.97 8.88 6.66
CA VAL A 129 -13.10 8.02 7.04
C VAL A 129 -12.70 6.93 8.05
N VAL A 130 -11.45 6.96 8.54
CA VAL A 130 -10.92 6.04 9.54
C VAL A 130 -10.40 6.79 10.76
N GLY A 131 -10.40 6.13 11.93
CA GLY A 131 -9.92 6.67 13.20
C GLY A 131 -8.57 6.09 13.63
N ARG A 132 -7.83 6.85 14.45
CA ARG A 132 -6.56 6.37 15.05
C ARG A 132 -6.81 5.09 15.87
N GLY A 133 -5.95 4.07 15.68
CA GLY A 133 -6.04 2.78 16.35
C GLY A 133 -6.95 1.78 15.64
N GLU A 134 -7.66 2.19 14.58
CA GLU A 134 -8.53 1.32 13.80
C GLU A 134 -7.69 0.31 12.97
N ASN A 135 -8.13 -0.94 12.95
CA ASN A 135 -7.58 -1.94 12.06
C ASN A 135 -8.13 -1.74 10.64
N VAL A 136 -7.25 -1.79 9.66
CA VAL A 136 -7.60 -1.71 8.25
C VAL A 136 -7.06 -2.93 7.51
N TYR A 137 -7.80 -3.35 6.51
CA TYR A 137 -7.40 -4.42 5.60
C TYR A 137 -7.04 -3.82 4.24
N SER A 138 -6.26 -4.56 3.48
CA SER A 138 -5.94 -4.20 2.09
C SER A 138 -7.23 -3.92 1.31
N GLY A 139 -7.35 -2.73 0.71
CA GLY A 139 -8.55 -2.28 0.02
C GLY A 139 -9.58 -1.54 0.89
N THR A 140 -9.38 -1.42 2.21
CA THR A 140 -10.23 -0.56 3.05
C THR A 140 -10.13 0.90 2.61
N ILE A 141 -11.26 1.59 2.43
CA ILE A 141 -11.26 3.03 2.16
C ILE A 141 -10.77 3.77 3.41
N VAL A 142 -9.76 4.62 3.25
CA VAL A 142 -9.18 5.39 4.35
C VAL A 142 -9.50 6.89 4.28
N GLY A 143 -9.92 7.36 3.12
CA GLY A 143 -10.29 8.75 2.89
C GLY A 143 -10.67 9.01 1.44
N VAL A 144 -10.89 10.27 1.13
CA VAL A 144 -11.15 10.76 -0.23
C VAL A 144 -10.04 11.74 -0.59
N THR A 145 -9.53 11.62 -1.82
CA THR A 145 -8.48 12.51 -2.35
C THR A 145 -8.98 13.93 -2.50
N GLY A 146 -8.08 14.90 -2.47
CA GLY A 146 -8.40 16.31 -2.57
C GLY A 146 -7.18 17.16 -2.87
N SER A 147 -7.18 18.40 -2.36
CA SER A 147 -6.12 19.38 -2.53
C SER A 147 -5.87 20.20 -1.26
N SER A 148 -6.04 19.60 -0.09
CA SER A 148 -5.84 20.27 1.19
C SER A 148 -4.34 20.48 1.51
N GLY A 149 -4.02 21.46 2.35
CA GLY A 149 -2.64 21.79 2.69
C GLY A 149 -1.87 22.44 1.53
N ARG A 150 -0.55 22.17 1.47
CA ARG A 150 0.33 22.71 0.41
C ARG A 150 0.23 21.88 -0.87
N SER A 151 -0.78 22.13 -1.66
CA SER A 151 -1.06 21.44 -2.92
C SER A 151 -1.29 22.44 -4.06
N THR A 152 -0.91 22.09 -5.28
CA THR A 152 -1.18 22.88 -6.50
C THR A 152 -2.43 22.44 -7.24
N GLY A 153 -3.11 21.40 -6.76
CA GLY A 153 -4.32 20.84 -7.35
C GLY A 153 -4.62 19.45 -6.82
N GLU A 154 -5.74 18.87 -7.18
CA GLU A 154 -6.17 17.56 -6.69
C GLU A 154 -5.20 16.45 -7.08
N HIS A 155 -4.68 15.75 -6.09
CA HIS A 155 -3.82 14.58 -6.24
C HIS A 155 -3.72 13.81 -4.92
N LEU A 156 -3.25 12.58 -4.96
CA LEU A 156 -2.81 11.84 -3.79
C LEU A 156 -1.29 11.93 -3.67
N HIS A 157 -0.81 12.54 -2.59
CA HIS A 157 0.61 12.46 -2.22
C HIS A 157 0.81 11.27 -1.28
N LEU A 158 1.57 10.27 -1.75
CA LEU A 158 1.84 9.03 -1.05
C LEU A 158 3.30 9.01 -0.58
N THR A 159 3.55 8.78 0.71
CA THR A 159 4.91 8.53 1.21
C THR A 159 5.03 7.13 1.79
N CYS A 160 6.22 6.56 1.73
CA CYS A 160 6.50 5.28 2.35
C CYS A 160 7.80 5.34 3.17
N LYS A 161 7.75 4.78 4.39
CA LYS A 161 8.92 4.51 5.19
C LYS A 161 9.00 3.01 5.48
N LYS A 162 10.20 2.44 5.39
CA LYS A 162 10.51 1.10 5.86
C LYS A 162 11.56 1.20 6.96
N ASP A 163 11.28 0.61 8.12
CA ASP A 163 12.17 0.69 9.30
C ASP A 163 12.60 2.13 9.63
N GLY A 164 11.63 3.08 9.49
CA GLY A 164 11.85 4.52 9.74
C GLY A 164 12.53 5.29 8.61
N LYS A 165 13.11 4.64 7.61
CA LYS A 165 13.79 5.26 6.47
C LYS A 165 12.81 5.49 5.31
N SER A 166 12.86 6.70 4.71
CA SER A 166 12.05 7.02 3.53
C SER A 166 12.51 6.19 2.33
N ILE A 167 11.57 5.60 1.64
CA ILE A 167 11.78 4.81 0.43
C ILE A 167 10.81 5.25 -0.67
N ASN A 168 11.14 4.94 -1.92
CA ASN A 168 10.26 5.23 -3.05
C ASN A 168 8.97 4.39 -2.94
N PRO A 169 7.77 5.01 -2.81
CA PRO A 169 6.51 4.26 -2.72
C PRO A 169 6.21 3.39 -3.95
N ALA A 170 6.76 3.71 -5.11
CA ALA A 170 6.55 2.93 -6.34
C ALA A 170 7.02 1.47 -6.25
N ILE A 171 7.84 1.12 -5.27
CA ILE A 171 8.24 -0.29 -5.03
C ILE A 171 7.09 -1.18 -4.54
N LEU A 172 6.00 -0.55 -4.06
CA LEU A 172 4.80 -1.24 -3.55
C LEU A 172 3.77 -1.54 -4.66
N PHE A 173 4.02 -1.12 -5.90
CA PHE A 173 3.07 -1.25 -7.04
C PHE A 173 3.42 -2.41 -7.96
#